data_a4957196a0bfb00d7898fb21bb94fe86
#
_entry.id   a4957196a0bfb00d7898fb21bb94fe86
#
_cell.length_a   1.000
_cell.length_b   1.000
_cell.length_c   1.000
_cell.angle_alpha   90.00
_cell.angle_beta   90.00
_cell.angle_gamma   90.00
#
_symmetry.space_group_name_H-M   'P 1'
#
loop_
_entity.id
_entity.type
_entity.pdbx_description
1 polymer ?
#
loop_
_entity_poly.entity_id
_entity_poly.type
_entity_poly.pdbx_seq_one_letter_code
_entity_poly.pdbx_strand_id
1 'polypeptide(L)'
;MRRLDGISMLLRKPVAGHLRGQHRSRRTGVGMVFSDYRPYSSGDDIRNLDWATYMRLDRLVLRMFEEEADTPIYILIDNSKSMGRDDSGKSEIARKFAAVLAYVGLLNHDRVSLISFSDGVAREMPGRRGKNQMWRAIHFLESLRNDGKTDLGNTFRKYFGAGRTRGLVFIISDFLFEQPLEEIFRPIEQYGHEVFATHVIDAEEENPNIDGHVVLVDSETREALSAHLTEGTLAAYRSEFNNHREDTEGYFKRSGWGYVPLRTDADFENSVLASLKKEGMFR
;
A
#
# COMPACT_ATOMS: atom_id res chain seq x y z
N MET A 1 -7.19 -18.82 2.12
CA MET A 1 -6.17 -18.50 3.12
C MET A 1 -4.94 -19.43 3.08
N ARG A 2 -5.06 -20.77 3.00
CA ARG A 2 -3.88 -21.68 2.94
C ARG A 2 -2.90 -21.43 1.77
N ARG A 3 -3.32 -20.79 0.67
CA ARG A 3 -2.45 -20.43 -0.47
C ARG A 3 -1.60 -19.18 -0.27
N LEU A 4 -1.85 -18.43 0.80
CA LEU A 4 -1.14 -17.21 1.14
C LEU A 4 -0.03 -17.45 2.19
N ASP A 5 -0.01 -18.65 2.79
CA ASP A 5 1.01 -19.03 3.76
C ASP A 5 2.35 -19.23 3.00
N GLY A 6 3.37 -18.50 3.37
CA GLY A 6 4.69 -18.53 2.72
C GLY A 6 4.94 -17.39 1.73
N ILE A 7 4.00 -16.47 1.55
CA ILE A 7 4.19 -15.26 0.77
C ILE A 7 4.74 -14.15 1.68
N SER A 8 5.83 -13.50 1.27
CA SER A 8 6.39 -12.34 1.97
C SER A 8 6.40 -11.11 1.07
N MET A 9 6.16 -9.94 1.65
CA MET A 9 6.24 -8.67 0.92
C MET A 9 7.70 -8.23 0.81
N LEU A 10 8.10 -7.77 -0.37
CA LEU A 10 9.46 -7.33 -0.66
C LEU A 10 9.48 -5.85 -1.03
N LEU A 11 10.41 -5.12 -0.44
CA LEU A 11 10.83 -3.82 -0.96
C LEU A 11 11.63 -4.02 -2.25
N ARG A 12 11.25 -3.32 -3.31
CA ARG A 12 12.03 -3.29 -4.57
C ARG A 12 13.40 -2.61 -4.40
N LYS A 13 13.47 -1.64 -3.48
CA LYS A 13 14.71 -0.95 -3.11
C LYS A 13 15.01 -1.28 -1.66
N PRO A 14 16.19 -1.84 -1.34
CA PRO A 14 16.58 -2.00 0.04
C PRO A 14 16.47 -0.64 0.72
N VAL A 15 15.89 -0.61 1.92
CA VAL A 15 15.95 0.56 2.77
C VAL A 15 17.42 0.71 3.17
N ALA A 16 18.21 1.28 2.27
CA ALA A 16 19.59 1.58 2.58
C ALA A 16 19.55 2.61 3.70
N GLY A 17 19.82 2.15 4.90
CA GLY A 17 20.15 2.97 6.05
C GLY A 17 21.46 3.70 5.79
N HIS A 18 21.51 4.54 4.76
CA HIS A 18 22.58 5.49 4.52
C HIS A 18 22.25 6.80 5.23
N LEU A 19 22.14 6.74 6.53
CA LEU A 19 22.53 7.88 7.35
C LEU A 19 24.04 7.77 7.56
N ARG A 20 24.81 8.40 6.68
CA ARG A 20 26.11 8.94 7.00
C ARG A 20 25.89 10.00 8.10
N GLY A 21 25.95 9.56 9.33
CA GLY A 21 25.89 10.40 10.51
C GLY A 21 26.32 9.55 11.68
N GLN A 22 27.53 9.82 12.19
CA GLN A 22 28.06 9.26 13.42
C GLN A 22 27.11 9.53 14.60
N HIS A 23 26.14 8.66 14.80
CA HIS A 23 25.52 8.48 16.12
C HIS A 23 25.18 6.99 16.27
N ARG A 24 26.07 6.32 17.02
CA ARG A 24 25.82 4.97 17.56
C ARG A 24 24.52 4.99 18.35
N SER A 25 23.43 4.51 17.74
CA SER A 25 22.20 4.25 18.48
C SER A 25 22.41 3.04 19.35
N ARG A 26 22.53 3.27 20.67
CA ARG A 26 22.46 2.22 21.69
C ARG A 26 21.00 1.82 21.90
N ARG A 27 20.44 1.01 21.02
CA ARG A 27 19.17 0.34 21.28
C ARG A 27 19.39 -1.17 21.21
N THR A 28 19.59 -1.77 22.37
CA THR A 28 19.37 -3.19 22.61
C THR A 28 17.87 -3.44 22.53
N GLY A 29 17.39 -3.92 21.37
CA GLY A 29 15.99 -4.26 21.11
C GLY A 29 15.90 -5.54 20.30
N VAL A 30 14.97 -6.38 20.62
CA VAL A 30 14.57 -7.64 20.00
C VAL A 30 14.49 -7.46 18.49
N GLY A 31 15.29 -8.23 17.70
CA GLY A 31 15.28 -8.21 16.22
C GLY A 31 16.66 -8.07 15.58
N MET A 32 17.74 -8.41 16.28
CA MET A 32 19.06 -8.50 15.64
C MET A 32 19.24 -9.90 15.03
N VAL A 33 19.29 -9.96 13.70
CA VAL A 33 19.66 -11.18 12.97
C VAL A 33 21.17 -11.20 12.78
N PHE A 34 21.80 -12.34 13.10
CA PHE A 34 23.21 -12.54 12.80
C PHE A 34 23.44 -12.39 11.29
N SER A 35 24.32 -11.47 10.90
CA SER A 35 24.63 -11.18 9.51
C SER A 35 25.95 -11.84 9.09
N ASP A 36 27.05 -11.54 9.80
CA ASP A 36 28.39 -12.01 9.42
C ASP A 36 29.39 -11.93 10.57
N TYR A 37 30.60 -12.44 10.36
CA TYR A 37 31.75 -12.27 11.23
C TYR A 37 32.71 -11.24 10.70
N ARG A 38 33.19 -10.35 11.55
CA ARG A 38 34.27 -9.40 11.24
C ARG A 38 35.46 -9.65 12.18
N PRO A 39 36.72 -9.57 11.69
CA PRO A 39 37.88 -9.58 12.57
C PRO A 39 37.79 -8.47 13.61
N TYR A 40 38.17 -8.77 14.83
CA TYR A 40 38.25 -7.80 15.92
C TYR A 40 39.37 -6.78 15.63
N SER A 41 39.09 -5.52 15.88
CA SER A 41 40.06 -4.42 15.86
C SER A 41 40.09 -3.74 17.24
N SER A 42 41.27 -3.24 17.63
CA SER A 42 41.42 -2.55 18.93
C SER A 42 40.45 -1.36 19.03
N GLY A 43 39.62 -1.38 20.09
CA GLY A 43 38.56 -0.39 20.33
C GLY A 43 37.13 -0.89 19.99
N ASP A 44 36.99 -2.07 19.43
CA ASP A 44 35.68 -2.69 19.20
C ASP A 44 35.03 -3.17 20.52
N ASP A 45 33.70 -3.26 20.52
CA ASP A 45 32.96 -3.72 21.70
C ASP A 45 33.10 -5.24 21.91
N ILE A 46 33.80 -5.61 22.95
CA ILE A 46 34.09 -6.99 23.30
C ILE A 46 32.86 -7.86 23.64
N ARG A 47 31.69 -7.21 23.87
CA ARG A 47 30.43 -7.93 24.14
C ARG A 47 29.91 -8.67 22.91
N ASN A 48 30.31 -8.24 21.72
CA ASN A 48 29.95 -8.87 20.46
C ASN A 48 30.98 -9.92 20.01
N LEU A 49 32.00 -10.21 20.82
CA LEU A 49 33.06 -11.15 20.47
C LEU A 49 32.53 -12.58 20.55
N ASP A 50 32.84 -13.39 19.54
CA ASP A 50 32.49 -14.80 19.52
C ASP A 50 33.56 -15.63 20.25
N TRP A 51 33.34 -15.81 21.53
CA TRP A 51 34.22 -16.59 22.39
C TRP A 51 34.31 -18.06 21.97
N ALA A 52 33.25 -18.63 21.38
CA ALA A 52 33.26 -20.02 20.93
C ALA A 52 34.18 -20.20 19.71
N THR A 53 34.17 -19.24 18.80
CA THR A 53 35.10 -19.22 17.65
C THR A 53 36.53 -18.97 18.11
N TYR A 54 36.76 -18.08 19.06
CA TYR A 54 38.06 -17.83 19.63
C TYR A 54 38.67 -19.12 20.26
N MET A 55 37.89 -19.82 21.06
CA MET A 55 38.36 -21.08 21.70
C MET A 55 38.69 -22.21 20.72
N ARG A 56 38.06 -22.22 19.53
CA ARG A 56 38.31 -23.27 18.53
C ARG A 56 39.41 -22.93 17.54
N LEU A 57 39.50 -21.66 17.16
CA LEU A 57 40.31 -21.23 16.01
C LEU A 57 41.40 -20.22 16.36
N ASP A 58 41.46 -19.80 17.64
CA ASP A 58 42.38 -18.77 18.16
C ASP A 58 42.31 -17.47 17.35
N ARG A 59 41.10 -17.12 16.88
CA ARG A 59 40.83 -15.92 16.11
C ARG A 59 39.76 -15.09 16.80
N LEU A 60 40.10 -13.83 17.07
CA LEU A 60 39.15 -12.84 17.62
C LEU A 60 38.25 -12.34 16.49
N VAL A 61 36.99 -12.74 16.52
CA VAL A 61 35.97 -12.28 15.55
C VAL A 61 34.77 -11.70 16.31
N LEU A 62 34.20 -10.64 15.73
CA LEU A 62 32.98 -10.03 16.20
C LEU A 62 31.79 -10.60 15.43
N ARG A 63 30.74 -10.92 16.14
CA ARG A 63 29.43 -11.20 15.54
C ARG A 63 28.82 -9.88 15.09
N MET A 64 28.63 -9.75 13.80
CA MET A 64 27.88 -8.64 13.22
C MET A 64 26.41 -8.99 13.21
N PHE A 65 25.59 -8.06 13.69
CA PHE A 65 24.14 -8.20 13.67
C PHE A 65 23.59 -7.10 12.80
N GLU A 66 22.72 -7.45 11.87
CA GLU A 66 21.89 -6.50 11.17
C GLU A 66 20.60 -6.31 11.98
N GLU A 67 20.26 -5.06 12.22
CA GLU A 67 18.95 -4.71 12.73
C GLU A 67 17.95 -5.05 11.62
N GLU A 68 17.06 -6.00 11.87
CA GLU A 68 15.96 -6.28 10.96
C GLU A 68 15.17 -4.98 10.81
N ALA A 69 15.40 -4.30 9.69
CA ALA A 69 14.80 -3.01 9.44
C ALA A 69 13.29 -3.21 9.34
N ASP A 70 12.60 -2.86 10.41
CA ASP A 70 11.16 -2.84 10.51
C ASP A 70 10.58 -1.99 9.38
N THR A 71 10.17 -2.61 8.30
CA THR A 71 9.49 -1.91 7.23
C THR A 71 8.01 -1.84 7.55
N PRO A 72 7.49 -0.68 7.96
CA PRO A 72 6.07 -0.54 8.20
C PRO A 72 5.30 -0.65 6.88
N ILE A 73 4.14 -1.28 6.96
CA ILE A 73 3.19 -1.42 5.87
C ILE A 73 2.00 -0.53 6.18
N TYR A 74 1.74 0.40 5.29
CA TYR A 74 0.59 1.31 5.33
C TYR A 74 -0.39 0.90 4.25
N ILE A 75 -1.59 0.48 4.61
CA ILE A 75 -2.65 0.12 3.68
C ILE A 75 -3.69 1.22 3.73
N LEU A 76 -3.73 2.04 2.69
CA LEU A 76 -4.63 3.16 2.52
C LEU A 76 -5.81 2.72 1.67
N ILE A 77 -7.02 2.92 2.19
CA ILE A 77 -8.25 2.47 1.56
C ILE A 77 -9.11 3.70 1.31
N ASP A 78 -9.41 3.92 0.04
CA ASP A 78 -10.34 4.95 -0.37
C ASP A 78 -11.74 4.64 0.13
N ASN A 79 -12.31 5.60 0.84
CA ASN A 79 -13.62 5.50 1.46
C ASN A 79 -14.57 6.60 0.94
N SER A 80 -14.30 7.12 -0.28
CA SER A 80 -15.14 8.09 -0.98
C SER A 80 -16.49 7.50 -1.38
N LYS A 81 -17.40 8.37 -1.76
CA LYS A 81 -18.72 7.93 -2.23
C LYS A 81 -18.66 7.19 -3.55
N SER A 82 -17.69 7.52 -4.44
CA SER A 82 -17.46 6.80 -5.71
C SER A 82 -17.17 5.32 -5.49
N MET A 83 -16.43 5.01 -4.41
CA MET A 83 -16.14 3.63 -4.01
C MET A 83 -17.34 2.92 -3.36
N GLY A 84 -18.33 3.66 -2.86
CA GLY A 84 -19.47 3.16 -2.07
C GLY A 84 -20.77 2.99 -2.83
N ARG A 85 -20.76 3.05 -4.16
CA ARG A 85 -21.96 2.82 -4.96
C ARG A 85 -22.46 1.38 -4.74
N ASP A 86 -23.70 1.22 -4.30
CA ASP A 86 -24.24 -0.03 -3.76
C ASP A 86 -24.13 -1.22 -4.73
N ASP A 87 -24.20 -0.97 -6.06
CA ASP A 87 -24.18 -2.00 -7.09
C ASP A 87 -22.80 -2.28 -7.69
N SER A 88 -21.79 -1.44 -7.42
CA SER A 88 -20.48 -1.53 -8.10
C SER A 88 -19.55 -2.61 -7.55
N GLY A 89 -19.73 -3.03 -6.31
CA GLY A 89 -18.83 -3.98 -5.64
C GLY A 89 -17.41 -3.45 -5.35
N LYS A 90 -17.09 -2.19 -5.73
CA LYS A 90 -15.74 -1.60 -5.56
C LYS A 90 -15.30 -1.61 -4.10
N SER A 91 -16.16 -1.16 -3.19
CA SER A 91 -15.85 -1.14 -1.76
C SER A 91 -15.61 -2.54 -1.19
N GLU A 92 -16.38 -3.53 -1.64
CA GLU A 92 -16.23 -4.90 -1.17
C GLU A 92 -14.90 -5.52 -1.62
N ILE A 93 -14.57 -5.38 -2.90
CA ILE A 93 -13.30 -5.92 -3.44
C ILE A 93 -12.09 -5.20 -2.86
N ALA A 94 -12.17 -3.88 -2.63
CA ALA A 94 -11.13 -3.09 -1.98
C ALA A 94 -10.87 -3.57 -0.54
N ARG A 95 -11.92 -3.81 0.24
CA ARG A 95 -11.81 -4.36 1.61
C ARG A 95 -11.25 -5.78 1.62
N LYS A 96 -11.67 -6.64 0.70
CA LYS A 96 -11.12 -8.00 0.55
C LYS A 96 -9.63 -7.95 0.23
N PHE A 97 -9.23 -7.08 -0.68
CA PHE A 97 -7.81 -6.91 -1.04
C PHE A 97 -6.99 -6.37 0.13
N ALA A 98 -7.47 -5.35 0.83
CA ALA A 98 -6.85 -4.82 2.03
C ALA A 98 -6.70 -5.88 3.13
N ALA A 99 -7.70 -6.77 3.29
CA ALA A 99 -7.63 -7.88 4.24
C ALA A 99 -6.54 -8.90 3.87
N VAL A 100 -6.35 -9.18 2.58
CA VAL A 100 -5.28 -10.06 2.09
C VAL A 100 -3.91 -9.44 2.39
N LEU A 101 -3.72 -8.16 2.07
CA LEU A 101 -2.47 -7.45 2.37
C LEU A 101 -2.18 -7.41 3.87
N ALA A 102 -3.19 -7.10 4.69
CA ALA A 102 -3.05 -7.09 6.13
C ALA A 102 -2.71 -8.49 6.68
N TYR A 103 -3.34 -9.54 6.15
CA TYR A 103 -3.06 -10.92 6.55
C TYR A 103 -1.61 -11.32 6.29
N VAL A 104 -1.12 -11.04 5.07
CA VAL A 104 0.26 -11.36 4.68
C VAL A 104 1.26 -10.61 5.54
N GLY A 105 1.07 -9.29 5.73
CA GLY A 105 1.99 -8.51 6.57
C GLY A 105 1.98 -8.96 8.04
N LEU A 106 0.79 -9.18 8.62
CA LEU A 106 0.67 -9.63 10.02
C LEU A 106 1.21 -11.06 10.22
N LEU A 107 1.09 -11.93 9.21
CA LEU A 107 1.66 -13.29 9.24
C LEU A 107 3.19 -13.24 9.27
N ASN A 108 3.79 -12.34 8.51
CA ASN A 108 5.24 -12.12 8.46
C ASN A 108 5.77 -11.25 9.62
N HIS A 109 4.94 -10.94 10.61
CA HIS A 109 5.26 -10.06 11.73
C HIS A 109 5.60 -8.62 11.34
N ASP A 110 5.27 -8.16 10.14
CA ASP A 110 5.40 -6.78 9.72
C ASP A 110 4.50 -5.86 10.55
N ARG A 111 4.88 -4.58 10.62
CA ARG A 111 4.08 -3.56 11.29
C ARG A 111 3.02 -3.00 10.35
N VAL A 112 1.81 -3.53 10.39
CA VAL A 112 0.70 -3.18 9.50
C VAL A 112 -0.20 -2.12 10.12
N SER A 113 -0.42 -1.01 9.37
CA SER A 113 -1.42 0.03 9.65
C SER A 113 -2.50 -0.02 8.57
N LEU A 114 -3.76 0.11 8.95
CA LEU A 114 -4.88 0.31 8.03
C LEU A 114 -5.39 1.73 8.17
N ILE A 115 -5.55 2.44 7.06
CA ILE A 115 -5.96 3.84 7.04
C ILE A 115 -7.09 3.99 6.03
N SER A 116 -8.24 4.48 6.46
CA SER A 116 -9.26 4.92 5.52
C SER A 116 -9.14 6.43 5.31
N PHE A 117 -9.29 6.83 4.07
CA PHE A 117 -9.25 8.23 3.69
C PHE A 117 -10.45 8.62 2.83
N SER A 118 -10.87 9.87 2.97
CA SER A 118 -11.80 10.60 2.12
C SER A 118 -11.42 12.08 2.15
N ASP A 119 -12.12 12.95 2.86
CA ASP A 119 -11.74 14.37 3.07
C ASP A 119 -10.53 14.56 4.02
N GLY A 120 -9.95 13.48 4.47
CA GLY A 120 -8.84 13.42 5.42
C GLY A 120 -8.55 11.98 5.80
N VAL A 121 -7.67 11.77 6.79
CA VAL A 121 -7.59 10.47 7.45
C VAL A 121 -8.84 10.32 8.31
N ALA A 122 -9.83 9.62 7.77
CA ALA A 122 -11.11 9.43 8.46
C ALA A 122 -10.96 8.50 9.67
N ARG A 123 -10.23 7.40 9.49
CA ARG A 123 -9.99 6.40 10.54
C ARG A 123 -8.65 5.71 10.35
N GLU A 124 -8.02 5.32 11.45
CA GLU A 124 -6.76 4.58 11.45
C GLU A 124 -6.81 3.41 12.44
N MET A 125 -6.40 2.24 12.00
CA MET A 125 -5.90 1.18 12.86
C MET A 125 -4.37 1.32 12.92
N PRO A 126 -3.80 1.78 14.04
CA PRO A 126 -2.36 2.04 14.13
C PRO A 126 -1.57 0.74 14.02
N GLY A 127 -0.32 0.86 13.57
CA GLY A 127 0.58 -0.26 13.28
C GLY A 127 0.58 -1.35 14.33
N ARG A 128 0.23 -2.56 13.90
CA ARG A 128 0.15 -3.78 14.71
C ARG A 128 0.98 -4.88 14.07
N ARG A 129 1.35 -5.90 14.86
CA ARG A 129 2.13 -7.05 14.42
C ARG A 129 1.51 -8.35 14.92
N GLY A 130 1.78 -9.40 14.14
CA GLY A 130 1.39 -10.76 14.47
C GLY A 130 -0.05 -11.11 14.10
N LYS A 131 -0.21 -12.37 13.74
CA LYS A 131 -1.47 -12.94 13.21
C LYS A 131 -2.67 -12.74 14.14
N ASN A 132 -2.44 -12.66 15.44
CA ASN A 132 -3.48 -12.43 16.45
C ASN A 132 -4.16 -11.06 16.33
N GLN A 133 -3.61 -10.11 15.54
CA GLN A 133 -4.23 -8.81 15.28
C GLN A 133 -5.19 -8.83 14.08
N MET A 134 -5.28 -9.95 13.35
CA MET A 134 -6.11 -10.04 12.14
C MET A 134 -7.59 -9.76 12.42
N TRP A 135 -8.12 -10.17 13.56
CA TRP A 135 -9.51 -9.88 13.93
C TRP A 135 -9.79 -8.37 14.03
N ARG A 136 -8.79 -7.59 14.49
CA ARG A 136 -8.91 -6.10 14.54
C ARG A 136 -8.89 -5.50 13.15
N ALA A 137 -8.06 -6.06 12.25
CA ALA A 137 -8.03 -5.63 10.86
C ALA A 137 -9.37 -5.88 10.18
N ILE A 138 -9.95 -7.06 10.35
CA ILE A 138 -11.27 -7.40 9.79
C ILE A 138 -12.34 -6.45 10.35
N HIS A 139 -12.40 -6.29 11.68
CA HIS A 139 -13.38 -5.40 12.29
C HIS A 139 -13.23 -3.94 11.84
N PHE A 140 -12.00 -3.47 11.65
CA PHE A 140 -11.75 -2.15 11.08
C PHE A 140 -12.34 -2.04 9.67
N LEU A 141 -12.04 -2.99 8.78
CA LEU A 141 -12.50 -3.00 7.40
C LEU A 141 -14.03 -3.09 7.29
N GLU A 142 -14.67 -3.92 8.11
CA GLU A 142 -16.14 -4.05 8.16
C GLU A 142 -16.82 -2.78 8.67
N SER A 143 -16.14 -2.00 9.51
CA SER A 143 -16.68 -0.78 10.07
C SER A 143 -16.57 0.45 9.17
N LEU A 144 -15.93 0.34 8.00
CA LEU A 144 -15.81 1.43 7.04
C LEU A 144 -17.14 1.72 6.37
N ARG A 145 -17.46 3.00 6.23
CA ARG A 145 -18.63 3.51 5.51
C ARG A 145 -18.16 4.52 4.50
N ASN A 146 -18.61 4.37 3.26
CA ASN A 146 -18.24 5.25 2.16
C ASN A 146 -19.02 6.56 2.25
N ASP A 147 -18.44 7.55 2.94
CA ASP A 147 -18.99 8.88 3.12
C ASP A 147 -17.86 9.92 3.06
N GLY A 148 -18.10 11.05 2.41
CA GLY A 148 -17.14 12.15 2.28
C GLY A 148 -16.69 12.43 0.86
N LYS A 149 -16.10 13.60 0.68
CA LYS A 149 -15.41 14.05 -0.53
C LYS A 149 -13.92 13.73 -0.41
N THR A 150 -13.19 13.77 -1.52
CA THR A 150 -11.79 13.38 -1.51
C THR A 150 -10.85 14.58 -1.64
N ASP A 151 -10.16 15.00 -0.55
CA ASP A 151 -8.97 15.89 -0.59
C ASP A 151 -7.73 15.12 -0.13
N LEU A 152 -7.10 14.42 -1.07
CA LEU A 152 -5.98 13.54 -0.78
C LEU A 152 -4.66 14.28 -0.57
N GLY A 153 -4.42 15.37 -1.30
CA GLY A 153 -3.15 16.09 -1.23
C GLY A 153 -2.83 16.58 0.17
N ASN A 154 -3.80 17.21 0.85
CA ASN A 154 -3.65 17.64 2.24
C ASN A 154 -3.61 16.47 3.22
N THR A 155 -4.40 15.43 2.95
CA THR A 155 -4.45 14.23 3.77
C THR A 155 -3.09 13.55 3.82
N PHE A 156 -2.48 13.29 2.67
CA PHE A 156 -1.18 12.63 2.59
C PHE A 156 -0.05 13.49 3.15
N ARG A 157 -0.09 14.81 2.91
CA ARG A 157 0.88 15.74 3.51
C ARG A 157 0.86 15.73 5.04
N LYS A 158 -0.32 15.77 5.63
CA LYS A 158 -0.48 15.70 7.09
C LYS A 158 -0.11 14.34 7.65
N TYR A 159 -0.52 13.27 6.96
CA TYR A 159 -0.31 11.92 7.45
C TYR A 159 1.15 11.48 7.37
N PHE A 160 1.81 11.65 6.23
CA PHE A 160 3.19 11.25 6.03
C PHE A 160 4.20 12.30 6.52
N GLY A 161 3.83 13.60 6.52
CA GLY A 161 4.67 14.69 7.01
C GLY A 161 4.93 14.69 8.52
N ALA A 162 4.23 13.87 9.29
CA ALA A 162 4.36 13.79 10.75
C ALA A 162 5.52 12.90 11.26
N GLY A 163 6.57 12.72 10.46
CA GLY A 163 7.75 11.93 10.87
C GLY A 163 7.49 10.41 10.89
N ARG A 164 6.63 9.92 10.04
CA ARG A 164 6.37 8.48 9.90
C ARG A 164 7.57 7.78 9.27
N THR A 165 7.88 6.61 9.78
CA THR A 165 8.98 5.78 9.26
C THR A 165 8.71 5.40 7.81
N ARG A 166 9.73 5.52 6.95
CA ARG A 166 9.67 5.04 5.57
C ARG A 166 9.23 3.58 5.51
N GLY A 167 8.35 3.24 4.57
CA GLY A 167 7.81 1.89 4.44
C GLY A 167 7.09 1.66 3.13
N LEU A 168 6.39 0.52 3.04
CA LEU A 168 5.50 0.17 1.94
C LEU A 168 4.14 0.85 2.12
N VAL A 169 3.65 1.48 1.08
CA VAL A 169 2.35 2.15 1.04
C VAL A 169 1.50 1.51 -0.05
N PHE A 170 0.47 0.80 0.34
CA PHE A 170 -0.54 0.28 -0.57
C PHE A 170 -1.70 1.26 -0.61
N ILE A 171 -2.11 1.68 -1.80
CA ILE A 171 -3.23 2.61 -2.00
C ILE A 171 -4.27 1.90 -2.84
N ILE A 172 -5.47 1.77 -2.31
CA ILE A 172 -6.58 1.07 -2.94
C ILE A 172 -7.67 2.09 -3.22
N SER A 173 -7.89 2.45 -4.48
CA SER A 173 -8.79 3.51 -4.92
C SER A 173 -9.21 3.29 -6.37
N ASP A 174 -10.26 3.97 -6.81
CA ASP A 174 -10.62 4.11 -8.23
C ASP A 174 -9.88 5.28 -8.92
N PHE A 175 -9.08 6.04 -8.15
CA PHE A 175 -8.26 7.17 -8.62
C PHE A 175 -9.03 8.25 -9.38
N LEU A 176 -10.34 8.37 -9.18
CA LEU A 176 -11.17 9.41 -9.78
C LEU A 176 -11.04 10.71 -8.98
N PHE A 177 -9.89 11.34 -9.06
CA PHE A 177 -9.57 12.57 -8.34
C PHE A 177 -9.64 13.79 -9.25
N GLU A 178 -10.13 14.91 -8.72
CA GLU A 178 -10.10 16.20 -9.43
C GLU A 178 -8.68 16.79 -9.51
N GLN A 179 -7.84 16.46 -8.51
CA GLN A 179 -6.48 16.97 -8.42
C GLN A 179 -5.49 16.12 -9.22
N PRO A 180 -4.44 16.72 -9.80
CA PRO A 180 -3.37 15.96 -10.47
C PRO A 180 -2.67 14.97 -9.51
N LEU A 181 -2.40 13.76 -9.99
CA LEU A 181 -1.76 12.70 -9.20
C LEU A 181 -0.40 13.15 -8.65
N GLU A 182 0.34 13.97 -9.39
CA GLU A 182 1.63 14.53 -8.97
C GLU A 182 1.51 15.36 -7.68
N GLU A 183 0.45 16.13 -7.54
CA GLU A 183 0.22 16.95 -6.35
C GLU A 183 -0.20 16.11 -5.15
N ILE A 184 -1.04 15.11 -5.42
CA ILE A 184 -1.56 14.20 -4.40
C ILE A 184 -0.44 13.36 -3.80
N PHE A 185 0.42 12.78 -4.64
CA PHE A 185 1.42 11.80 -4.23
C PHE A 185 2.80 12.38 -3.91
N ARG A 186 3.06 13.64 -4.26
CA ARG A 186 4.32 14.33 -3.92
C ARG A 186 4.76 14.18 -2.46
N PRO A 187 3.88 14.27 -1.45
CA PRO A 187 4.29 14.06 -0.06
C PRO A 187 4.82 12.65 0.20
N ILE A 188 4.21 11.63 -0.39
CA ILE A 188 4.64 10.23 -0.22
C ILE A 188 6.01 10.01 -0.87
N GLU A 189 6.23 10.59 -2.06
CA GLU A 189 7.49 10.54 -2.78
C GLU A 189 8.62 11.23 -2.00
N GLN A 190 8.38 12.43 -1.48
CA GLN A 190 9.36 13.22 -0.71
C GLN A 190 9.88 12.49 0.52
N TYR A 191 9.04 11.71 1.18
CA TYR A 191 9.43 10.90 2.34
C TYR A 191 9.99 9.52 1.96
N GLY A 192 10.13 9.25 0.66
CA GLY A 192 10.81 8.07 0.13
C GLY A 192 10.08 6.75 0.36
N HIS A 193 8.76 6.79 0.55
CA HIS A 193 7.94 5.58 0.63
C HIS A 193 7.93 4.85 -0.72
N GLU A 194 7.81 3.54 -0.68
CA GLU A 194 7.55 2.73 -1.86
C GLU A 194 6.04 2.49 -1.98
N VAL A 195 5.47 2.86 -3.14
CA VAL A 195 4.02 2.84 -3.35
C VAL A 195 3.62 1.71 -4.28
N PHE A 196 2.50 1.07 -3.93
CA PHE A 196 1.78 0.12 -4.77
C PHE A 196 0.33 0.59 -4.90
N ALA A 197 -0.01 1.07 -6.08
CA ALA A 197 -1.36 1.51 -6.41
C ALA A 197 -2.21 0.31 -6.85
N THR A 198 -3.35 0.14 -6.23
CA THR A 198 -4.37 -0.83 -6.64
C THR A 198 -5.55 -0.05 -7.18
N HIS A 199 -5.68 -0.05 -8.50
CA HIS A 199 -6.75 0.65 -9.19
C HIS A 199 -7.99 -0.24 -9.27
N VAL A 200 -8.99 0.09 -8.48
CA VAL A 200 -10.27 -0.62 -8.44
C VAL A 200 -11.13 -0.14 -9.60
N ILE A 201 -11.49 -1.05 -10.48
CA ILE A 201 -12.23 -0.77 -11.71
C ILE A 201 -13.56 -1.52 -11.68
N ASP A 202 -14.65 -0.79 -11.81
CA ASP A 202 -15.95 -1.40 -12.02
C ASP A 202 -16.16 -1.72 -13.50
N ALA A 203 -16.59 -2.95 -13.77
CA ALA A 203 -16.84 -3.40 -15.14
C ALA A 203 -17.96 -2.61 -15.84
N GLU A 204 -18.96 -2.15 -15.08
CA GLU A 204 -20.04 -1.33 -15.62
C GLU A 204 -19.60 0.12 -15.88
N GLU A 205 -18.65 0.65 -15.08
CA GLU A 205 -18.04 1.95 -15.35
C GLU A 205 -17.14 1.90 -16.60
N GLU A 206 -16.39 0.82 -16.80
CA GLU A 206 -15.55 0.66 -17.99
C GLU A 206 -16.39 0.50 -19.26
N ASN A 207 -17.49 -0.26 -19.20
CA ASN A 207 -18.37 -0.53 -20.32
C ASN A 207 -19.84 -0.35 -19.93
N PRO A 208 -20.33 0.90 -19.80
CA PRO A 208 -21.72 1.13 -19.48
C PRO A 208 -22.63 0.61 -20.60
N ASN A 209 -23.62 -0.19 -20.22
CA ASN A 209 -24.63 -0.72 -21.11
C ASN A 209 -25.96 0.05 -20.89
N ILE A 210 -25.91 1.35 -21.22
CA ILE A 210 -27.02 2.28 -21.03
C ILE A 210 -27.21 3.04 -22.33
N ASP A 211 -28.45 3.17 -22.78
CA ASP A 211 -28.81 3.98 -23.95
C ASP A 211 -30.02 4.88 -23.68
N GLY A 212 -30.21 5.88 -24.55
CA GLY A 212 -31.34 6.79 -24.48
C GLY A 212 -31.16 7.97 -23.52
N HIS A 213 -32.28 8.47 -23.02
CA HIS A 213 -32.30 9.60 -22.10
C HIS A 213 -32.04 9.15 -20.68
N VAL A 214 -30.98 9.69 -20.09
CA VAL A 214 -30.56 9.40 -18.71
C VAL A 214 -30.35 10.69 -17.93
N VAL A 215 -30.47 10.60 -16.62
CA VAL A 215 -30.03 11.64 -15.69
C VAL A 215 -28.79 11.10 -14.97
N LEU A 216 -27.64 11.65 -15.32
CA LEU A 216 -26.38 11.37 -14.62
C LEU A 216 -26.36 12.19 -13.34
N VAL A 217 -26.11 11.54 -12.22
CA VAL A 217 -26.01 12.22 -10.91
C VAL A 217 -24.59 11.99 -10.38
N ASP A 218 -23.89 13.08 -10.19
CA ASP A 218 -22.57 13.03 -9.55
C ASP A 218 -22.70 12.49 -8.12
N SER A 219 -21.90 11.47 -7.78
CA SER A 219 -21.98 10.79 -6.50
C SER A 219 -21.54 11.67 -5.32
N GLU A 220 -20.65 12.63 -5.58
CA GLU A 220 -20.06 13.50 -4.55
C GLU A 220 -20.83 14.81 -4.39
N THR A 221 -21.07 15.53 -5.51
CA THR A 221 -21.70 16.84 -5.51
C THR A 221 -23.23 16.79 -5.51
N ARG A 222 -23.82 15.64 -5.94
CA ARG A 222 -25.26 15.46 -6.19
C ARG A 222 -25.80 16.33 -7.34
N GLU A 223 -24.94 16.91 -8.13
CA GLU A 223 -25.35 17.59 -9.34
C GLU A 223 -25.92 16.60 -10.35
N ALA A 224 -26.99 17.00 -11.02
CA ALA A 224 -27.68 16.16 -11.98
C ALA A 224 -27.51 16.74 -13.39
N LEU A 225 -27.08 15.93 -14.32
CA LEU A 225 -26.95 16.27 -15.74
C LEU A 225 -27.86 15.36 -16.58
N SER A 226 -28.82 15.94 -17.28
CA SER A 226 -29.60 15.21 -18.27
C SER A 226 -28.79 15.03 -19.54
N ALA A 227 -28.63 13.80 -19.98
CA ALA A 227 -27.88 13.47 -21.18
C ALA A 227 -28.67 12.49 -22.06
N HIS A 228 -28.48 12.59 -23.37
CA HIS A 228 -28.91 11.58 -24.30
C HIS A 228 -27.71 10.76 -24.73
N LEU A 229 -27.66 9.53 -24.22
CA LEU A 229 -26.56 8.62 -24.54
C LEU A 229 -26.80 7.97 -25.91
N THR A 230 -25.84 8.14 -26.76
CA THR A 230 -25.75 7.52 -28.08
C THR A 230 -24.51 6.62 -28.11
N GLU A 231 -24.41 5.72 -29.07
CA GLU A 231 -23.22 4.91 -29.26
C GLU A 231 -21.94 5.76 -29.42
N GLY A 232 -22.05 6.90 -30.11
CA GLY A 232 -20.94 7.86 -30.26
C GLY A 232 -20.52 8.48 -28.92
N THR A 233 -21.48 8.85 -28.07
CA THR A 233 -21.20 9.38 -26.72
C THR A 233 -20.55 8.32 -25.83
N LEU A 234 -21.04 7.07 -25.91
CA LEU A 234 -20.46 5.96 -25.15
C LEU A 234 -19.06 5.61 -25.64
N ALA A 235 -18.81 5.69 -26.96
CA ALA A 235 -17.46 5.50 -27.50
C ALA A 235 -16.48 6.56 -27.02
N ALA A 236 -16.90 7.83 -26.99
CA ALA A 236 -16.10 8.93 -26.44
C ALA A 236 -15.81 8.73 -24.93
N TYR A 237 -16.81 8.34 -24.17
CA TYR A 237 -16.65 8.02 -22.75
C TYR A 237 -15.63 6.88 -22.53
N ARG A 238 -15.76 5.78 -23.27
CA ARG A 238 -14.82 4.65 -23.15
C ARG A 238 -13.39 5.06 -23.51
N SER A 239 -13.22 5.93 -24.51
CA SER A 239 -11.92 6.47 -24.86
C SER A 239 -11.32 7.27 -23.71
N GLU A 240 -12.11 8.15 -23.10
CA GLU A 240 -11.66 8.99 -21.99
C GLU A 240 -11.34 8.16 -20.73
N PHE A 241 -12.19 7.18 -20.43
CA PHE A 241 -11.94 6.23 -19.33
C PHE A 241 -10.63 5.46 -19.53
N ASN A 242 -10.37 4.99 -20.76
CA ASN A 242 -9.11 4.29 -21.06
C ASN A 242 -7.90 5.22 -20.96
N ASN A 243 -8.01 6.47 -21.47
CA ASN A 243 -6.96 7.48 -21.34
C ASN A 243 -6.63 7.74 -19.87
N HIS A 244 -7.65 7.98 -19.03
CA HIS A 244 -7.47 8.17 -17.59
C HIS A 244 -6.76 6.99 -16.93
N ARG A 245 -7.15 5.76 -17.27
CA ARG A 245 -6.52 4.55 -16.76
C ARG A 245 -5.05 4.44 -17.17
N GLU A 246 -4.75 4.72 -18.45
CA GLU A 246 -3.38 4.67 -18.99
C GLU A 246 -2.50 5.76 -18.38
N ASP A 247 -3.02 6.97 -18.19
CA ASP A 247 -2.34 8.09 -17.54
C ASP A 247 -2.02 7.76 -16.08
N THR A 248 -3.00 7.19 -15.38
CA THR A 248 -2.82 6.73 -13.98
C THR A 248 -1.74 5.66 -13.89
N GLU A 249 -1.82 4.62 -14.70
CA GLU A 249 -0.81 3.56 -14.76
C GLU A 249 0.57 4.14 -15.12
N GLY A 250 0.60 5.01 -16.15
CA GLY A 250 1.81 5.67 -16.61
C GLY A 250 2.48 6.51 -15.53
N TYR A 251 1.69 7.23 -14.72
CA TYR A 251 2.19 8.00 -13.59
C TYR A 251 2.91 7.11 -12.56
N PHE A 252 2.26 6.05 -12.08
CA PHE A 252 2.86 5.15 -11.09
C PHE A 252 4.12 4.45 -11.62
N LYS A 253 4.11 4.00 -12.87
CA LYS A 253 5.27 3.38 -13.52
C LYS A 253 6.45 4.35 -13.67
N ARG A 254 6.21 5.61 -14.09
CA ARG A 254 7.25 6.64 -14.20
C ARG A 254 7.87 6.99 -12.85
N SER A 255 7.08 6.97 -11.79
CA SER A 255 7.55 7.16 -10.41
C SER A 255 8.34 5.94 -9.87
N GLY A 256 8.44 4.86 -10.64
CA GLY A 256 9.09 3.62 -10.22
C GLY A 256 8.28 2.82 -9.19
N TRP A 257 6.99 3.06 -9.13
CA TRP A 257 6.02 2.46 -8.22
C TRP A 257 5.24 1.31 -8.88
N GLY A 258 4.66 0.43 -8.06
CA GLY A 258 3.82 -0.65 -8.55
C GLY A 258 2.41 -0.19 -8.89
N TYR A 259 1.82 -0.80 -9.92
CA TYR A 259 0.43 -0.56 -10.29
C TYR A 259 -0.28 -1.87 -10.62
N VAL A 260 -1.45 -2.07 -10.01
CA VAL A 260 -2.27 -3.28 -10.14
C VAL A 260 -3.72 -2.89 -10.42
N PRO A 261 -4.26 -3.21 -11.60
CA PRO A 261 -5.69 -3.10 -11.84
C PRO A 261 -6.43 -4.24 -11.11
N LEU A 262 -7.51 -3.92 -10.44
CA LEU A 262 -8.37 -4.85 -9.73
C LEU A 262 -9.83 -4.63 -10.18
N ARG A 263 -10.32 -5.52 -11.01
CA ARG A 263 -11.69 -5.44 -11.57
C ARG A 263 -12.70 -6.09 -10.66
N THR A 264 -13.91 -5.52 -10.60
CA THR A 264 -15.01 -6.04 -9.76
C THR A 264 -15.60 -7.35 -10.28
N ASP A 265 -15.54 -7.60 -11.60
CA ASP A 265 -16.04 -8.80 -12.26
C ASP A 265 -15.03 -9.96 -12.37
N ALA A 266 -13.78 -9.72 -11.98
CA ALA A 266 -12.73 -10.74 -12.10
C ALA A 266 -12.75 -11.74 -10.93
N ASP A 267 -12.28 -12.97 -11.20
CA ASP A 267 -12.01 -13.93 -10.13
C ASP A 267 -10.95 -13.34 -9.18
N PHE A 268 -11.41 -12.98 -7.99
CA PHE A 268 -10.60 -12.31 -7.00
C PHE A 268 -9.32 -13.07 -6.64
N GLU A 269 -9.40 -14.39 -6.41
CA GLU A 269 -8.22 -15.16 -5.99
C GLU A 269 -7.14 -15.17 -7.06
N ASN A 270 -7.52 -15.43 -8.30
CA ASN A 270 -6.58 -15.51 -9.42
C ASN A 270 -6.03 -14.14 -9.78
N SER A 271 -6.86 -13.09 -9.78
CA SER A 271 -6.46 -11.71 -10.09
C SER A 271 -5.48 -11.17 -9.06
N VAL A 272 -5.76 -11.36 -7.78
CA VAL A 272 -4.89 -10.92 -6.69
C VAL A 272 -3.54 -11.64 -6.76
N LEU A 273 -3.54 -12.97 -6.84
CA LEU A 273 -2.29 -13.75 -6.87
C LEU A 273 -1.43 -13.44 -8.10
N ALA A 274 -2.07 -13.31 -9.28
CA ALA A 274 -1.35 -12.99 -10.52
C ALA A 274 -0.74 -11.58 -10.47
N SER A 275 -1.52 -10.60 -10.02
CA SER A 275 -1.10 -9.19 -9.94
C SER A 275 0.03 -9.00 -8.94
N LEU A 276 -0.08 -9.60 -7.77
CA LEU A 276 0.92 -9.51 -6.71
C LEU A 276 2.25 -10.16 -7.12
N LYS A 277 2.22 -11.28 -7.86
CA LYS A 277 3.42 -11.94 -8.40
C LYS A 277 4.07 -11.13 -9.51
N LYS A 278 3.26 -10.59 -10.45
CA LYS A 278 3.75 -9.85 -11.63
C LYS A 278 4.50 -8.59 -11.24
N GLU A 279 4.03 -7.86 -10.25
CA GLU A 279 4.65 -6.63 -9.77
C GLU A 279 5.84 -6.87 -8.83
N GLY A 280 6.19 -8.13 -8.54
CA GLY A 280 7.31 -8.47 -7.66
C GLY A 280 7.10 -8.04 -6.21
N MET A 281 5.85 -7.88 -5.80
CA MET A 281 5.47 -7.50 -4.42
C MET A 281 5.69 -8.64 -3.45
N PHE A 282 5.67 -9.87 -3.93
CA PHE A 282 5.77 -11.08 -3.12
C PHE A 282 6.78 -12.08 -3.69
N ARG A 283 7.40 -12.80 -2.78
CA ARG A 283 8.28 -13.92 -3.06
C ARG A 283 7.74 -15.19 -2.43
#